data_60ccd6f66dd2ba2b2226c896ae06f852
#
_entry.id   60ccd6f66dd2ba2b2226c896ae06f852
#
_cell.length_a   1.000
_cell.length_b   1.000
_cell.length_c   1.000
_cell.angle_alpha   90.00
_cell.angle_beta   90.00
_cell.angle_gamma   90.00
#
_symmetry.space_group_name_H-M   'P 1'
#
loop_
_entity.id
_entity.type
_entity.pdbx_description
1 polymer ?
#
loop_
_entity_poly.entity_id
_entity_poly.type
_entity_poly.pdbx_seq_one_letter_code
_entity_poly.pdbx_strand_id
1 'polypeptide(L)'
;MDDRIEGQASADPGSAPVSVHFVNNVLAAAASLIDVEPDSARDVLADLGAFLSHRLRPARIVPLDQELEHVATYTRLEQARFPGRLQAELPSSRDLPSAQCTPGEVQAPVADAVNRWLGEHPGRLRLALRARLDGSSLEAQLDEPDDPSVAGERVRIVLTPATIAGGLA
;
A
#
# COMPACT_ATOMS: atom_id res chain seq x y z
N MET A 1 -45.32 4.20 -15.53
CA MET A 1 -44.66 2.91 -15.70
C MET A 1 -43.18 3.19 -15.69
N ASP A 2 -42.62 3.19 -14.48
CA ASP A 2 -41.34 3.78 -14.11
C ASP A 2 -40.41 2.60 -13.83
N ASP A 3 -39.44 2.36 -14.70
CA ASP A 3 -38.51 1.24 -14.58
C ASP A 3 -37.13 1.83 -14.22
N ARG A 4 -36.94 2.08 -12.91
CA ARG A 4 -35.64 2.42 -12.35
C ARG A 4 -34.82 1.14 -12.21
N ILE A 5 -33.91 0.94 -13.14
CA ILE A 5 -32.82 -0.04 -12.97
C ILE A 5 -31.74 0.66 -12.14
N GLU A 6 -31.81 0.48 -10.84
CA GLU A 6 -30.67 0.78 -9.93
C GLU A 6 -29.64 -0.33 -10.08
N GLY A 7 -28.70 -0.12 -10.98
CA GLY A 7 -27.45 -0.88 -11.05
C GLY A 7 -26.51 -0.46 -9.94
N GLN A 8 -26.65 -0.99 -8.74
CA GLN A 8 -25.65 -0.94 -7.71
C GLN A 8 -24.48 -1.83 -8.13
N ALA A 9 -23.51 -1.24 -8.83
CA ALA A 9 -22.21 -1.85 -9.02
C ALA A 9 -21.56 -1.96 -7.63
N SER A 10 -21.56 -3.15 -7.07
CA SER A 10 -20.79 -3.51 -5.88
C SER A 10 -19.31 -3.31 -6.25
N ALA A 11 -18.72 -2.21 -5.83
CA ALA A 11 -17.30 -1.97 -6.01
C ALA A 11 -16.55 -3.00 -5.16
N ASP A 12 -15.84 -3.88 -5.85
CA ASP A 12 -14.92 -4.85 -5.24
C ASP A 12 -13.85 -4.05 -4.47
N PRO A 13 -13.70 -4.21 -3.14
CA PRO A 13 -12.78 -3.40 -2.33
C PRO A 13 -11.30 -3.52 -2.73
N GLY A 14 -10.94 -4.55 -3.51
CA GLY A 14 -9.60 -4.72 -4.08
C GLY A 14 -9.33 -3.94 -5.37
N SER A 15 -10.33 -3.27 -5.95
CA SER A 15 -10.29 -2.67 -7.30
C SER A 15 -10.38 -1.14 -7.31
N ALA A 16 -9.91 -0.45 -6.27
CA ALA A 16 -9.82 1.01 -6.37
C ALA A 16 -8.90 1.38 -7.56
N PRO A 17 -9.37 2.22 -8.50
CA PRO A 17 -8.57 2.55 -9.68
C PRO A 17 -7.28 3.24 -9.27
N VAL A 18 -6.16 2.88 -9.94
CA VAL A 18 -4.90 3.60 -9.75
C VAL A 18 -5.09 5.05 -10.16
N SER A 19 -4.80 5.98 -9.26
CA SER A 19 -4.93 7.40 -9.58
C SER A 19 -3.96 7.80 -10.69
N VAL A 20 -4.48 8.37 -11.78
CA VAL A 20 -3.66 8.95 -12.86
C VAL A 20 -2.70 10.01 -12.31
N HIS A 21 -3.14 10.77 -11.29
CA HIS A 21 -2.30 11.75 -10.63
C HIS A 21 -1.10 11.12 -9.91
N PHE A 22 -1.30 9.98 -9.24
CA PHE A 22 -0.20 9.22 -8.64
C PHE A 22 0.83 8.79 -9.68
N VAL A 23 0.37 8.18 -10.78
CA VAL A 23 1.26 7.73 -11.87
C VAL A 23 2.06 8.90 -12.44
N ASN A 24 1.40 10.01 -12.76
CA ASN A 24 2.06 11.19 -13.31
C ASN A 24 3.11 11.76 -12.35
N ASN A 25 2.85 11.77 -11.05
CA ASN A 25 3.80 12.26 -10.06
C ASN A 25 5.02 11.33 -9.91
N VAL A 26 4.82 10.01 -9.97
CA VAL A 26 5.94 9.05 -9.98
C VAL A 26 6.78 9.21 -11.25
N LEU A 27 6.15 9.38 -12.42
CA LEU A 27 6.87 9.62 -13.67
C LEU A 27 7.66 10.93 -13.62
N ALA A 28 7.09 12.00 -13.03
CA ALA A 28 7.80 13.27 -12.84
C ALA A 28 9.00 13.11 -11.88
N ALA A 29 8.85 12.35 -10.80
CA ALA A 29 9.96 12.03 -9.90
C ALA A 29 11.07 11.25 -10.62
N ALA A 30 10.72 10.20 -11.38
CA ALA A 30 11.69 9.46 -12.18
C ALA A 30 12.41 10.36 -13.20
N ALA A 31 11.66 11.22 -13.90
CA ALA A 31 12.23 12.14 -14.87
C ALA A 31 13.25 13.11 -14.25
N SER A 32 13.00 13.60 -13.04
CA SER A 32 13.93 14.49 -12.33
C SER A 32 15.24 13.79 -11.93
N LEU A 33 15.26 12.47 -11.86
CA LEU A 33 16.44 11.69 -11.50
C LEU A 33 17.30 11.28 -12.70
N ILE A 34 16.79 11.35 -13.94
CA ILE A 34 17.46 10.79 -15.14
C ILE A 34 18.88 11.30 -15.28
N ASP A 35 19.12 12.59 -15.11
CA ASP A 35 20.41 13.22 -15.33
C ASP A 35 21.32 13.22 -14.09
N VAL A 36 20.75 12.99 -12.90
CA VAL A 36 21.47 13.10 -11.62
C VAL A 36 21.76 11.71 -11.05
N GLU A 37 20.77 10.85 -11.06
CA GLU A 37 20.82 9.49 -10.50
C GLU A 37 20.12 8.50 -11.44
N PRO A 38 20.72 8.18 -12.60
CA PRO A 38 20.04 7.37 -13.63
C PRO A 38 19.64 5.97 -13.17
N ASP A 39 20.38 5.37 -12.23
CA ASP A 39 20.05 4.06 -11.68
C ASP A 39 18.81 4.16 -10.76
N SER A 40 18.73 5.18 -9.92
CA SER A 40 17.54 5.46 -9.12
C SER A 40 16.31 5.73 -10.00
N ALA A 41 16.47 6.43 -11.12
CA ALA A 41 15.38 6.63 -12.08
C ALA A 41 14.87 5.31 -12.67
N ARG A 42 15.78 4.38 -13.01
CA ARG A 42 15.41 3.04 -13.50
C ARG A 42 14.68 2.23 -12.45
N ASP A 43 15.13 2.28 -11.20
CA ASP A 43 14.49 1.57 -10.09
C ASP A 43 13.07 2.08 -9.86
N VAL A 44 12.85 3.40 -9.87
CA VAL A 44 11.52 4.01 -9.75
C VAL A 44 10.59 3.55 -10.89
N LEU A 45 11.09 3.52 -12.13
CA LEU A 45 10.29 3.06 -13.27
C LEU A 45 9.98 1.56 -13.21
N ALA A 46 10.93 0.75 -12.73
CA ALA A 46 10.73 -0.68 -12.53
C ALA A 46 9.69 -0.95 -11.43
N ASP A 47 9.77 -0.24 -10.31
CA ASP A 47 8.80 -0.31 -9.22
C ASP A 47 7.41 0.14 -9.68
N LEU A 48 7.30 1.20 -10.49
CA LEU A 48 6.03 1.63 -11.06
C LEU A 48 5.44 0.54 -11.98
N GLY A 49 6.26 -0.08 -12.82
CA GLY A 49 5.83 -1.19 -13.67
C GLY A 49 5.33 -2.38 -12.86
N ALA A 50 6.04 -2.77 -11.80
CA ALA A 50 5.65 -3.84 -10.89
C ALA A 50 4.34 -3.51 -10.17
N PHE A 51 4.20 -2.28 -9.64
CA PHE A 51 3.01 -1.79 -8.97
C PHE A 51 1.78 -1.86 -9.88
N LEU A 52 1.87 -1.34 -11.11
CA LEU A 52 0.79 -1.36 -12.08
C LEU A 52 0.43 -2.79 -12.50
N SER A 53 1.44 -3.63 -12.73
CA SER A 53 1.22 -5.03 -13.10
C SER A 53 0.48 -5.82 -12.02
N HIS A 54 0.77 -5.57 -10.75
CA HIS A 54 0.05 -6.18 -9.64
C HIS A 54 -1.41 -5.72 -9.59
N ARG A 55 -1.66 -4.43 -9.75
CA ARG A 55 -3.00 -3.82 -9.71
C ARG A 55 -3.91 -4.23 -10.89
N LEU A 56 -3.33 -4.59 -12.02
CA LEU A 56 -4.06 -5.03 -13.22
C LEU A 56 -4.34 -6.53 -13.23
N ARG A 57 -3.80 -7.31 -12.29
CA ARG A 57 -4.11 -8.74 -12.19
C ARG A 57 -5.53 -8.95 -11.70
N PRO A 58 -6.24 -9.96 -12.24
CA PRO A 58 -7.55 -10.33 -11.70
C PRO A 58 -7.41 -10.70 -10.22
N ALA A 59 -8.39 -10.29 -9.43
CA ALA A 59 -8.43 -10.55 -8.00
C ALA A 59 -8.31 -12.06 -7.72
N ARG A 60 -7.17 -12.47 -7.19
CA ARG A 60 -6.91 -13.81 -6.68
C ARG A 60 -6.37 -13.66 -5.27
N ILE A 61 -6.78 -14.56 -4.39
CA ILE A 61 -6.19 -14.63 -3.06
C ILE A 61 -4.68 -14.83 -3.20
N VAL A 62 -3.91 -14.02 -2.50
CA VAL A 62 -2.44 -14.05 -2.50
C VAL A 62 -1.92 -14.27 -1.08
N PRO A 63 -0.73 -14.86 -0.90
CA PRO A 63 -0.06 -14.89 0.38
C PRO A 63 0.21 -13.48 0.91
N LEU A 64 0.13 -13.30 2.24
CA LEU A 64 0.32 -12.01 2.89
C LEU A 64 1.70 -11.39 2.63
N ASP A 65 2.74 -12.20 2.52
CA ASP A 65 4.10 -11.76 2.19
C ASP A 65 4.15 -11.11 0.80
N GLN A 66 3.43 -11.66 -0.18
CA GLN A 66 3.32 -11.06 -1.51
C GLN A 66 2.59 -9.71 -1.49
N GLU A 67 1.54 -9.58 -0.69
CA GLU A 67 0.83 -8.31 -0.52
C GLU A 67 1.72 -7.27 0.18
N LEU A 68 2.56 -7.69 1.14
CA LEU A 68 3.51 -6.79 1.80
C LEU A 68 4.65 -6.37 0.88
N GLU A 69 5.10 -7.21 -0.05
CA GLU A 69 6.01 -6.77 -1.12
C GLU A 69 5.38 -5.66 -1.97
N HIS A 70 4.08 -5.74 -2.19
CA HIS A 70 3.35 -4.70 -2.89
C HIS A 70 3.27 -3.39 -2.08
N VAL A 71 3.06 -3.49 -0.78
CA VAL A 71 3.17 -2.33 0.13
C VAL A 71 4.58 -1.74 0.10
N ALA A 72 5.63 -2.57 0.11
CA ALA A 72 7.01 -2.12 0.01
C ALA A 72 7.27 -1.37 -1.30
N THR A 73 6.78 -1.89 -2.42
CA THR A 73 6.89 -1.22 -3.71
C THR A 73 6.17 0.14 -3.70
N TYR A 74 4.96 0.20 -3.17
CA TYR A 74 4.22 1.45 -2.99
C TYR A 74 5.00 2.47 -2.14
N THR A 75 5.56 2.05 -1.00
CA THR A 75 6.32 2.95 -0.13
C THR A 75 7.59 3.48 -0.79
N ARG A 76 8.30 2.69 -1.61
CA ARG A 76 9.45 3.18 -2.39
C ARG A 76 9.04 4.22 -3.44
N LEU A 77 7.90 4.04 -4.10
CA LEU A 77 7.36 5.03 -5.02
C LEU A 77 7.00 6.35 -4.32
N GLU A 78 6.41 6.28 -3.12
CA GLU A 78 6.15 7.49 -2.32
C GLU A 78 7.43 8.15 -1.81
N GLN A 79 8.46 7.37 -1.46
CA GLN A 79 9.78 7.91 -1.09
C GLN A 79 10.44 8.65 -2.26
N ALA A 80 10.29 8.15 -3.48
CA ALA A 80 10.77 8.86 -4.67
C ALA A 80 10.00 10.17 -4.95
N ARG A 81 8.68 10.17 -4.67
CA ARG A 81 7.83 11.38 -4.81
C ARG A 81 8.10 12.43 -3.72
N PHE A 82 8.45 11.98 -2.52
CA PHE A 82 8.68 12.82 -1.35
C PHE A 82 10.04 12.52 -0.72
N PRO A 83 11.16 12.88 -1.38
CA PRO A 83 12.50 12.57 -0.91
C PRO A 83 12.73 13.03 0.53
N GLY A 84 13.17 12.11 1.39
CA GLY A 84 13.46 12.40 2.79
C GLY A 84 12.24 12.60 3.71
N ARG A 85 11.01 12.58 3.17
CA ARG A 85 9.79 12.78 3.97
C ARG A 85 9.14 11.50 4.48
N LEU A 86 9.36 10.35 3.85
CA LEU A 86 8.77 9.08 4.25
C LEU A 86 9.86 8.09 4.67
N GLN A 87 9.74 7.56 5.87
CA GLN A 87 10.46 6.38 6.34
C GLN A 87 9.47 5.25 6.54
N ALA A 88 9.76 4.06 6.03
CA ALA A 88 8.88 2.89 6.16
C ALA A 88 9.62 1.73 6.83
N GLU A 89 9.01 1.20 7.90
CA GLU A 89 9.43 -0.01 8.59
C GLU A 89 8.36 -1.08 8.34
N LEU A 90 8.70 -2.08 7.54
CA LEU A 90 7.80 -3.18 7.20
C LEU A 90 8.27 -4.46 7.90
N PRO A 91 7.37 -5.35 8.33
CA PRO A 91 7.74 -6.61 8.94
C PRO A 91 8.46 -7.50 7.93
N SER A 92 9.42 -8.28 8.41
CA SER A 92 10.04 -9.31 7.57
C SER A 92 9.06 -10.47 7.33
N SER A 93 9.25 -11.21 6.25
CA SER A 93 8.41 -12.37 5.93
C SER A 93 8.41 -13.44 7.06
N ARG A 94 9.46 -13.46 7.90
CA ARG A 94 9.57 -14.39 9.05
C ARG A 94 8.69 -13.99 10.23
N ASP A 95 8.35 -12.72 10.32
CA ASP A 95 7.53 -12.16 11.41
C ASP A 95 6.04 -12.14 11.06
N LEU A 96 5.69 -12.67 9.87
CA LEU A 96 4.33 -12.68 9.37
C LEU A 96 3.61 -13.98 9.74
N PRO A 97 2.33 -13.90 10.07
CA PRO A 97 1.49 -15.08 10.14
C PRO A 97 1.33 -15.69 8.72
N SER A 98 1.18 -17.01 8.67
CA SER A 98 0.78 -17.68 7.43
C SER A 98 -0.68 -17.33 7.13
N ALA A 99 -0.88 -16.24 6.43
CA ALA A 99 -2.19 -15.72 6.07
C ALA A 99 -2.28 -15.45 4.57
N GLN A 100 -3.50 -15.39 4.07
CA GLN A 100 -3.82 -15.03 2.71
C GLN A 100 -4.79 -13.84 2.73
N CYS A 101 -4.71 -13.00 1.70
CA CYS A 101 -5.53 -11.80 1.57
C CYS A 101 -5.89 -11.55 0.10
N THR A 102 -6.82 -10.65 -0.12
CA THR A 102 -7.09 -10.15 -1.46
C THR A 102 -6.07 -9.07 -1.85
N PRO A 103 -5.68 -8.99 -3.14
CA PRO A 103 -4.78 -7.92 -3.60
C PRO A 103 -5.34 -6.53 -3.25
N GLY A 104 -4.51 -5.72 -2.60
CA GLY A 104 -4.88 -4.37 -2.16
C GLY A 104 -5.51 -4.30 -0.76
N GLU A 105 -5.82 -5.43 -0.11
CA GLU A 105 -6.42 -5.46 1.23
C GLU A 105 -5.54 -4.77 2.29
N VAL A 106 -4.23 -4.87 2.15
CA VAL A 106 -3.26 -4.18 3.00
C VAL A 106 -2.79 -2.87 2.37
N GLN A 107 -2.47 -2.89 1.08
CA GLN A 107 -1.90 -1.75 0.40
C GLN A 107 -2.85 -0.54 0.36
N ALA A 108 -4.15 -0.74 0.12
CA ALA A 108 -5.08 0.38 -0.03
C ALA A 108 -5.23 1.19 1.27
N PRO A 109 -5.55 0.61 2.45
CA PRO A 109 -5.65 1.38 3.68
C PRO A 109 -4.32 2.02 4.12
N VAL A 110 -3.16 1.39 3.83
CA VAL A 110 -1.85 2.01 4.05
C VAL A 110 -1.66 3.22 3.14
N ALA A 111 -2.00 3.10 1.86
CA ALA A 111 -1.89 4.21 0.90
C ALA A 111 -2.79 5.39 1.28
N ASP A 112 -4.03 5.13 1.69
CA ASP A 112 -4.96 6.17 2.13
C ASP A 112 -4.43 6.92 3.35
N ALA A 113 -3.89 6.20 4.34
CA ALA A 113 -3.30 6.78 5.53
C ALA A 113 -2.05 7.61 5.22
N VAL A 114 -1.12 7.08 4.42
CA VAL A 114 0.10 7.78 4.01
C VAL A 114 -0.22 9.05 3.22
N ASN A 115 -1.14 8.96 2.24
CA ASN A 115 -1.52 10.12 1.42
C ASN A 115 -2.20 11.22 2.26
N ARG A 116 -3.09 10.85 3.18
CA ARG A 116 -3.74 11.79 4.09
C ARG A 116 -2.69 12.47 4.95
N TRP A 117 -1.81 11.69 5.62
CA TRP A 117 -0.77 12.24 6.49
C TRP A 117 0.15 13.22 5.75
N LEU A 118 0.70 12.81 4.60
CA LEU A 118 1.59 13.65 3.79
C LEU A 118 0.91 14.93 3.27
N GLY A 119 -0.42 14.91 3.13
CA GLY A 119 -1.22 16.06 2.73
C GLY A 119 -1.52 17.02 3.87
N GLU A 120 -1.64 16.53 5.10
CA GLU A 120 -2.02 17.32 6.27
C GLU A 120 -0.81 17.83 7.08
N HIS A 121 0.32 17.10 7.06
CA HIS A 121 1.50 17.41 7.85
C HIS A 121 2.70 17.75 6.96
N PRO A 122 3.39 18.87 7.17
CA PRO A 122 4.55 19.26 6.35
C PRO A 122 5.83 18.50 6.70
N GLY A 123 5.90 17.88 7.89
CA GLY A 123 7.06 17.20 8.42
C GLY A 123 7.33 15.81 7.84
N ARG A 124 8.24 15.08 8.48
CA ARG A 124 8.56 13.71 8.09
C ARG A 124 7.51 12.72 8.63
N LEU A 125 7.25 11.69 7.86
CA LEU A 125 6.39 10.59 8.25
C LEU A 125 7.24 9.34 8.51
N ARG A 126 7.05 8.72 9.67
CA ARG A 126 7.46 7.34 9.92
C ARG A 126 6.22 6.45 9.86
N LEU A 127 6.23 5.51 8.94
CA LEU A 127 5.25 4.43 8.83
C LEU A 127 5.86 3.16 9.40
N ALA A 128 5.28 2.60 10.45
CA ALA A 128 5.63 1.27 10.96
C ALA A 128 4.45 0.33 10.77
N LEU A 129 4.64 -0.75 10.02
CA LEU A 129 3.64 -1.79 9.83
C LEU A 129 4.03 -3.02 10.66
N ARG A 130 3.13 -3.51 11.49
CA ARG A 130 3.37 -4.64 12.40
C ARG A 130 2.25 -5.66 12.32
N ALA A 131 2.61 -6.94 12.32
CA ALA A 131 1.64 -8.00 12.48
C ALA A 131 1.27 -8.15 13.97
N ARG A 132 -0.02 -8.36 14.25
CA ARG A 132 -0.45 -8.73 15.60
C ARG A 132 -0.14 -10.19 15.89
N LEU A 133 0.13 -10.48 17.17
CA LEU A 133 0.49 -11.83 17.62
C LEU A 133 -0.60 -12.89 17.35
N ASP A 134 -1.87 -12.46 17.28
CA ASP A 134 -3.00 -13.34 16.95
C ASP A 134 -3.12 -13.66 15.45
N GLY A 135 -2.30 -13.01 14.61
CA GLY A 135 -2.30 -13.23 13.17
C GLY A 135 -3.55 -12.74 12.43
N SER A 136 -4.50 -12.10 13.14
CA SER A 136 -5.79 -11.69 12.56
C SER A 136 -5.78 -10.32 11.92
N SER A 137 -4.75 -9.52 12.18
CA SER A 137 -4.66 -8.15 11.68
C SER A 137 -3.23 -7.63 11.61
N LEU A 138 -3.04 -6.60 10.78
CA LEU A 138 -1.87 -5.74 10.78
C LEU A 138 -2.24 -4.40 11.44
N GLU A 139 -1.27 -3.75 12.03
CA GLU A 139 -1.39 -2.40 12.54
C GLU A 139 -0.37 -1.51 11.84
N ALA A 140 -0.84 -0.48 11.14
CA ALA A 140 -0.02 0.59 10.61
C ALA A 140 -0.01 1.75 11.62
N GLN A 141 1.17 2.12 12.07
CA GLN A 141 1.40 3.29 12.92
C GLN A 141 2.09 4.36 12.10
N LEU A 142 1.52 5.55 12.10
CA LEU A 142 2.05 6.74 11.44
C LEU A 142 2.39 7.75 12.52
N ASP A 143 3.59 8.30 12.50
CA ASP A 143 4.02 9.35 13.42
C ASP A 143 5.02 10.31 12.76
N GLU A 144 5.21 11.47 13.37
CA GLU A 144 6.23 12.43 13.01
C GLU A 144 7.44 12.27 13.94
N PRO A 145 8.57 11.71 13.46
CA PRO A 145 9.69 11.38 14.33
C PRO A 145 10.39 12.62 14.91
N ASP A 146 10.24 13.77 14.28
CA ASP A 146 10.90 15.02 14.68
C ASP A 146 10.03 15.92 15.55
N ASP A 147 8.72 15.68 15.62
CA ASP A 147 7.78 16.46 16.41
C ASP A 147 6.84 15.56 17.22
N PRO A 148 7.20 15.27 18.48
CA PRO A 148 6.37 14.42 19.35
C PRO A 148 5.06 15.10 19.79
N SER A 149 4.85 16.38 19.48
CA SER A 149 3.58 17.06 19.73
C SER A 149 2.50 16.72 18.71
N VAL A 150 2.90 16.24 17.53
CA VAL A 150 1.98 15.74 16.51
C VAL A 150 1.44 14.38 16.95
N ALA A 151 0.13 14.30 17.11
CA ALA A 151 -0.53 13.05 17.50
C ALA A 151 -0.38 12.00 16.39
N GLY A 152 0.21 10.85 16.72
CA GLY A 152 0.33 9.73 15.80
C GLY A 152 -1.03 9.11 15.45
N GLU A 153 -1.13 8.56 14.25
CA GLU A 153 -2.31 7.83 13.78
C GLU A 153 -2.05 6.32 13.80
N ARG A 154 -3.08 5.54 14.08
CA ARG A 154 -3.04 4.07 13.97
C ARG A 154 -4.17 3.57 13.09
N VAL A 155 -3.82 2.75 12.11
CA VAL A 155 -4.77 2.11 11.21
C VAL A 155 -4.70 0.61 11.44
N ARG A 156 -5.81 0.02 11.84
CA ARG A 156 -5.93 -1.43 11.98
C ARG A 156 -6.47 -2.02 10.69
N ILE A 157 -5.74 -2.96 10.11
CA ILE A 157 -6.09 -3.69 8.91
C ILE A 157 -6.43 -5.11 9.32
N VAL A 158 -7.73 -5.45 9.30
CA VAL A 158 -8.20 -6.79 9.62
C VAL A 158 -8.03 -7.66 8.38
N LEU A 159 -7.27 -8.76 8.52
CA LEU A 159 -7.07 -9.71 7.44
C LEU A 159 -8.29 -10.61 7.34
N THR A 160 -8.83 -10.74 6.16
CA THR A 160 -9.91 -11.70 5.90
C THR A 160 -9.32 -13.11 6.01
N PRO A 161 -9.79 -13.97 6.94
CA PRO A 161 -9.32 -15.34 6.98
C PRO A 161 -9.63 -16.00 5.64
N ALA A 162 -8.60 -16.36 4.88
CA ALA A 162 -8.84 -17.19 3.71
C ALA A 162 -9.49 -18.48 4.19
N THR A 163 -10.70 -18.72 3.78
CA THR A 163 -11.36 -20.00 3.98
C THR A 163 -10.43 -21.06 3.44
N ILE A 164 -9.86 -21.87 4.33
CA ILE A 164 -9.08 -23.03 3.94
C ILE A 164 -10.05 -23.95 3.22
N ALA A 165 -10.19 -23.81 1.93
CA ALA A 165 -10.78 -24.78 1.06
C ALA A 165 -9.77 -25.93 0.87
N GLY A 166 -9.39 -26.55 1.97
CA GLY A 166 -8.67 -27.80 2.04
C GLY A 166 -9.67 -28.91 2.21
N GLY A 167 -10.33 -29.26 1.12
CA GLY A 167 -11.11 -30.49 1.08
C GLY A 167 -10.19 -31.66 1.38
N LEU A 168 -10.44 -32.33 2.48
CA LEU A 168 -10.08 -33.71 2.67
C LEU A 168 -10.77 -34.52 1.56
N ALA A 169 -9.98 -35.16 0.74
CA ALA A 169 -10.35 -36.36 0.00
C ALA A 169 -9.20 -37.36 0.13
#